data_2790941fb732833d763648c2ac4a6c75
#
_entry.id   2790941fb732833d763648c2ac4a6c75
#
_cell.length_a   1.000
_cell.length_b   1.000
_cell.length_c   1.000
_cell.angle_alpha   90.00
_cell.angle_beta   90.00
_cell.angle_gamma   90.00
#
_symmetry.space_group_name_H-M   'P 1'
#
loop_
_entity.id
_entity.type
_entity.pdbx_description
1 polymer ?
#
loop_
_entity_poly.entity_id
_entity_poly.type
_entity_poly.pdbx_seq_one_letter_code
_entity_poly.pdbx_strand_id
1 'polypeptide(L)'
;MPKFISIKKKINNFKKNKISVPGDKSLSIRFVLLSSLSSGKSTAYNLLKSDDVLSAIRNVKKLGIKVFLSKLKCEVYGKGLFNYKYRKNLVLDAGNSGTTARLLCSALIDAQYPIKIVGDRSLMKRDMSRIIKPLKLFGVKFKDNNGKLPIFIKGTKFTKPINYTENLGSAQCKSA
;
A
#
# COMPACT_ATOMS: atom_id res chain seq x y z
N MET A 1 -28.92 15.26 10.00
CA MET A 1 -29.97 15.08 9.02
C MET A 1 -29.39 14.48 7.76
N PRO A 2 -29.95 13.43 7.18
CA PRO A 2 -29.47 12.90 5.90
C PRO A 2 -29.68 13.97 4.81
N LYS A 3 -28.63 14.28 4.06
CA LYS A 3 -28.72 15.15 2.89
C LYS A 3 -29.25 14.34 1.71
N PHE A 4 -30.46 14.61 1.29
CA PHE A 4 -31.04 14.01 0.09
C PHE A 4 -30.62 14.81 -1.14
N ILE A 5 -30.21 14.11 -2.19
CA ILE A 5 -30.00 14.69 -3.52
C ILE A 5 -31.26 14.38 -4.35
N SER A 6 -31.99 15.42 -4.79
CA SER A 6 -33.15 15.26 -5.66
C SER A 6 -32.79 15.64 -7.09
N ILE A 7 -32.92 14.70 -8.03
CA ILE A 7 -32.72 14.93 -9.46
C ILE A 7 -34.10 15.29 -10.07
N LYS A 8 -34.30 16.57 -10.37
CA LYS A 8 -35.59 17.10 -10.86
C LYS A 8 -35.72 17.19 -12.38
N LYS A 9 -34.62 16.99 -13.13
CA LYS A 9 -34.65 17.11 -14.59
C LYS A 9 -34.01 15.91 -15.26
N LYS A 10 -34.65 15.39 -16.29
CA LYS A 10 -34.10 14.38 -17.20
C LYS A 10 -33.20 15.07 -18.21
N ILE A 11 -31.98 14.59 -18.37
CA ILE A 11 -31.06 15.06 -19.42
C ILE A 11 -31.43 14.34 -20.71
N ASN A 12 -31.99 15.05 -21.68
CA ASN A 12 -32.49 14.46 -22.93
C ASN A 12 -31.40 14.33 -24.01
N ASN A 13 -30.32 15.10 -23.93
CA ASN A 13 -29.21 15.03 -24.89
C ASN A 13 -27.87 15.10 -24.18
N PHE A 14 -27.11 14.04 -24.24
CA PHE A 14 -25.70 13.98 -23.83
C PHE A 14 -24.83 14.46 -25.00
N LYS A 15 -24.34 15.70 -24.96
CA LYS A 15 -23.43 16.23 -26.00
C LYS A 15 -22.00 15.68 -25.94
N LYS A 16 -21.61 15.00 -24.88
CA LYS A 16 -20.28 14.39 -24.72
C LYS A 16 -20.39 12.91 -24.40
N ASN A 17 -19.91 12.07 -25.32
CA ASN A 17 -19.90 10.61 -25.14
C ASN A 17 -18.69 10.10 -24.29
N LYS A 18 -17.85 11.00 -23.78
CA LYS A 18 -16.71 10.64 -22.94
C LYS A 18 -16.81 11.29 -21.57
N ILE A 19 -16.80 10.45 -20.54
CA ILE A 19 -16.68 10.86 -19.15
C ILE A 19 -15.30 10.48 -18.67
N SER A 20 -14.54 11.45 -18.15
CA SER A 20 -13.25 11.17 -17.50
C SER A 20 -13.49 11.10 -15.99
N VAL A 21 -13.05 10.02 -15.38
CA VAL A 21 -13.11 9.82 -13.93
C VAL A 21 -11.71 9.80 -13.34
N PRO A 22 -11.52 10.19 -12.07
CA PRO A 22 -10.24 10.02 -11.37
C PRO A 22 -9.83 8.54 -11.32
N GLY A 23 -8.52 8.29 -11.22
CA GLY A 23 -8.00 6.95 -11.04
C GLY A 23 -8.50 6.29 -9.74
N ASP A 24 -8.53 4.95 -9.71
CA ASP A 24 -8.90 4.19 -8.52
C ASP A 24 -7.80 4.26 -7.45
N LYS A 25 -8.20 4.42 -6.18
CA LYS A 25 -7.30 4.54 -5.03
C LYS A 25 -6.50 3.25 -4.81
N SER A 26 -7.18 2.13 -4.81
CA SER A 26 -6.56 0.83 -4.50
C SER A 26 -5.58 0.38 -5.58
N LEU A 27 -5.93 0.60 -6.84
CA LEU A 27 -5.04 0.34 -7.97
C LEU A 27 -3.85 1.30 -7.95
N SER A 28 -4.05 2.57 -7.61
CA SER A 28 -2.96 3.55 -7.52
C SER A 28 -1.95 3.19 -6.42
N ILE A 29 -2.39 2.74 -5.23
CA ILE A 29 -1.50 2.27 -4.17
C ILE A 29 -0.74 1.02 -4.62
N ARG A 30 -1.44 0.04 -5.20
CA ARG A 30 -0.81 -1.19 -5.71
C ARG A 30 0.20 -0.90 -6.80
N PHE A 31 -0.12 -0.01 -7.75
CA PHE A 31 0.84 0.41 -8.76
C PHE A 31 2.14 0.91 -8.12
N VAL A 32 2.07 1.83 -7.15
CA VAL A 32 3.26 2.38 -6.49
C VAL A 32 4.08 1.29 -5.81
N LEU A 33 3.44 0.40 -5.05
CA LEU A 33 4.12 -0.63 -4.28
C LEU A 33 4.69 -1.74 -5.18
N LEU A 34 3.90 -2.28 -6.11
CA LEU A 34 4.36 -3.36 -7.00
C LEU A 34 5.44 -2.86 -7.97
N SER A 35 5.30 -1.64 -8.50
CA SER A 35 6.34 -1.04 -9.35
C SER A 35 7.64 -0.79 -8.59
N SER A 36 7.58 -0.58 -7.28
CA SER A 36 8.80 -0.44 -6.47
C SER A 36 9.60 -1.73 -6.35
N LEU A 37 8.93 -2.89 -6.49
CA LEU A 37 9.51 -4.23 -6.47
C LEU A 37 9.90 -4.74 -7.88
N SER A 38 9.47 -4.08 -8.95
CA SER A 38 9.84 -4.43 -10.32
C SER A 38 11.27 -3.97 -10.64
N SER A 39 11.85 -4.49 -11.71
CA SER A 39 13.08 -3.96 -12.28
C SER A 39 12.78 -2.91 -13.33
N GLY A 40 13.44 -1.74 -13.25
CA GLY A 40 13.32 -0.68 -14.23
C GLY A 40 12.16 0.28 -13.99
N LYS A 41 11.75 0.98 -15.05
CA LYS A 41 10.76 2.06 -14.99
C LYS A 41 9.35 1.55 -15.28
N SER A 42 8.43 1.87 -14.38
CA SER A 42 6.98 1.69 -14.56
C SER A 42 6.30 3.06 -14.65
N THR A 43 5.31 3.21 -15.53
CA THR A 43 4.59 4.46 -15.70
C THR A 43 3.08 4.24 -15.59
N ALA A 44 2.41 5.06 -14.80
CA ALA A 44 0.96 5.13 -14.72
C ALA A 44 0.47 6.52 -15.12
N TYR A 45 -0.60 6.54 -15.90
CA TYR A 45 -1.37 7.75 -16.22
C TYR A 45 -2.64 7.78 -15.36
N ASN A 46 -3.14 8.99 -15.07
CA ASN A 46 -4.35 9.17 -14.28
C ASN A 46 -4.30 8.54 -12.87
N LEU A 47 -3.11 8.52 -12.26
CA LEU A 47 -2.97 8.04 -10.88
C LEU A 47 -3.75 8.95 -9.92
N LEU A 48 -4.54 8.35 -9.01
CA LEU A 48 -5.25 9.13 -7.99
C LEU A 48 -4.23 9.77 -7.03
N LYS A 49 -4.37 11.08 -6.78
CA LYS A 49 -3.47 11.84 -5.88
C LYS A 49 -4.11 12.06 -4.51
N SER A 50 -4.73 11.03 -3.94
CA SER A 50 -5.22 11.08 -2.57
C SER A 50 -4.08 10.95 -1.55
N ASP A 51 -4.34 11.36 -0.30
CA ASP A 51 -3.35 11.26 0.80
C ASP A 51 -2.85 9.84 1.01
N ASP A 52 -3.70 8.83 0.81
CA ASP A 52 -3.34 7.42 0.88
C ASP A 52 -2.27 7.04 -0.15
N VAL A 53 -2.45 7.48 -1.41
CA VAL A 53 -1.51 7.22 -2.50
C VAL A 53 -0.21 8.01 -2.31
N LEU A 54 -0.33 9.27 -1.88
CA LEU A 54 0.85 10.10 -1.56
C LEU A 54 1.64 9.51 -0.38
N SER A 55 0.96 8.91 0.60
CA SER A 55 1.62 8.17 1.68
C SER A 55 2.40 6.97 1.15
N ALA A 56 1.82 6.16 0.25
CA ALA A 56 2.53 5.06 -0.39
C ALA A 56 3.79 5.54 -1.13
N ILE A 57 3.69 6.64 -1.90
CA ILE A 57 4.82 7.24 -2.60
C ILE A 57 5.91 7.69 -1.62
N ARG A 58 5.54 8.39 -0.53
CA ARG A 58 6.52 8.80 0.51
C ARG A 58 7.26 7.61 1.11
N ASN A 59 6.55 6.53 1.39
CA ASN A 59 7.13 5.33 1.98
C ASN A 59 8.10 4.61 1.03
N VAL A 60 7.76 4.41 -0.24
CA VAL A 60 8.69 3.77 -1.19
C VAL A 60 9.92 4.66 -1.46
N LYS A 61 9.78 5.99 -1.44
CA LYS A 61 10.93 6.92 -1.49
C LYS A 61 11.87 6.73 -0.31
N LYS A 62 11.34 6.57 0.92
CA LYS A 62 12.14 6.27 2.12
C LYS A 62 12.85 4.91 2.03
N LEU A 63 12.32 3.97 1.24
CA LEU A 63 12.93 2.69 0.93
C LEU A 63 13.96 2.76 -0.23
N GLY A 64 14.30 3.97 -0.68
CA GLY A 64 15.31 4.22 -1.69
C GLY A 64 14.83 4.10 -3.14
N ILE A 65 13.52 4.10 -3.36
CA ILE A 65 12.92 4.06 -4.69
C ILE A 65 12.72 5.49 -5.22
N LYS A 66 13.18 5.72 -6.44
CA LYS A 66 12.98 6.99 -7.14
C LYS A 66 11.58 7.03 -7.73
N VAL A 67 10.80 8.07 -7.39
CA VAL A 67 9.45 8.28 -7.90
C VAL A 67 9.28 9.71 -8.37
N PHE A 68 8.84 9.88 -9.60
CA PHE A 68 8.43 11.17 -10.16
C PHE A 68 6.92 11.20 -10.30
N LEU A 69 6.30 12.19 -9.71
CA LEU A 69 4.87 12.44 -9.79
C LEU A 69 4.64 13.79 -10.45
N SER A 70 3.99 13.79 -11.60
CA SER A 70 3.58 15.00 -12.33
C SER A 70 2.05 15.11 -12.37
N LYS A 71 1.55 16.16 -13.02
CA LYS A 71 0.11 16.36 -13.23
C LYS A 71 -0.53 15.21 -14.02
N LEU A 72 0.19 14.67 -15.00
CA LEU A 72 -0.30 13.69 -15.98
C LEU A 72 0.09 12.25 -15.68
N LYS A 73 1.26 12.02 -15.07
CA LYS A 73 1.82 10.68 -14.90
C LYS A 73 2.58 10.51 -13.58
N CYS A 74 2.68 9.26 -13.15
CA CYS A 74 3.57 8.82 -12.09
C CYS A 74 4.56 7.81 -12.67
N GLU A 75 5.85 8.03 -12.46
CA GLU A 75 6.94 7.12 -12.86
C GLU A 75 7.63 6.59 -11.62
N VAL A 76 7.74 5.28 -11.52
CA VAL A 76 8.42 4.57 -10.42
C VAL A 76 9.59 3.81 -11.00
N TYR A 77 10.78 4.00 -10.45
CA TYR A 77 12.01 3.31 -10.85
C TYR A 77 12.30 2.22 -9.83
N GLY A 78 11.70 1.05 -10.05
CA GLY A 78 11.88 -0.11 -9.21
C GLY A 78 13.31 -0.68 -9.30
N LYS A 79 13.72 -1.38 -8.25
CA LYS A 79 15.07 -1.95 -8.14
C LYS A 79 15.08 -3.48 -8.14
N GLY A 80 13.96 -4.10 -8.40
CA GLY A 80 13.79 -5.56 -8.28
C GLY A 80 13.43 -5.99 -6.84
N LEU A 81 13.07 -7.27 -6.72
CA LEU A 81 12.77 -7.87 -5.43
C LEU A 81 14.01 -7.81 -4.51
N PHE A 82 13.77 -7.62 -3.22
CA PHE A 82 14.81 -7.67 -2.17
C PHE A 82 15.90 -6.57 -2.28
N ASN A 83 15.64 -5.48 -2.97
CA ASN A 83 16.62 -4.42 -3.24
C ASN A 83 16.29 -3.06 -2.63
N TYR A 84 15.45 -3.02 -1.60
CA TYR A 84 15.22 -1.79 -0.85
C TYR A 84 16.48 -1.36 -0.09
N LYS A 85 16.81 -0.06 -0.18
CA LYS A 85 17.95 0.55 0.52
C LYS A 85 17.46 1.60 1.49
N TYR A 86 17.68 1.37 2.77
CA TYR A 86 17.23 2.25 3.84
C TYR A 86 18.17 2.21 5.04
N ARG A 87 18.07 3.22 5.90
CA ARG A 87 18.85 3.32 7.13
C ARG A 87 18.19 2.53 8.26
N LYS A 88 18.99 2.12 9.27
CA LYS A 88 18.45 1.57 10.53
C LYS A 88 17.45 2.53 11.16
N ASN A 89 16.52 2.01 11.95
CA ASN A 89 15.47 2.76 12.65
C ASN A 89 14.49 3.51 11.70
N LEU A 90 14.30 3.00 10.49
CA LEU A 90 13.34 3.58 9.56
C LEU A 90 11.92 3.53 10.11
N VAL A 91 11.21 4.66 9.98
CA VAL A 91 9.78 4.78 10.28
C VAL A 91 9.03 5.07 8.98
N LEU A 92 8.08 4.18 8.67
CA LEU A 92 7.15 4.31 7.56
C LEU A 92 5.78 4.71 8.08
N ASP A 93 5.23 5.80 7.57
CA ASP A 93 3.94 6.32 7.99
C ASP A 93 2.89 6.07 6.89
N ALA A 94 1.96 5.18 7.17
CA ALA A 94 0.88 4.84 6.26
C ALA A 94 -0.29 5.86 6.29
N GLY A 95 -0.24 6.88 7.14
CA GLY A 95 -1.32 7.84 7.33
C GLY A 95 -2.61 7.13 7.76
N ASN A 96 -3.71 7.32 7.02
CA ASN A 96 -4.97 6.59 7.24
C ASN A 96 -5.10 5.32 6.37
N SER A 97 -4.11 5.01 5.54
CA SER A 97 -4.20 3.96 4.52
C SER A 97 -3.95 2.56 5.07
N GLY A 98 -5.01 1.82 5.38
CA GLY A 98 -4.90 0.40 5.74
C GLY A 98 -4.33 -0.46 4.60
N THR A 99 -4.60 -0.10 3.34
CA THR A 99 -4.04 -0.79 2.17
C THR A 99 -2.52 -0.60 2.12
N THR A 100 -2.03 0.64 2.26
CA THR A 100 -0.59 0.92 2.29
C THR A 100 0.09 0.18 3.44
N ALA A 101 -0.45 0.24 4.66
CA ALA A 101 0.14 -0.42 5.81
C ALA A 101 0.28 -1.94 5.62
N ARG A 102 -0.77 -2.60 5.12
CA ARG A 102 -0.77 -4.05 4.93
C ARG A 102 0.15 -4.50 3.80
N LEU A 103 0.10 -3.84 2.66
CA LEU A 103 0.95 -4.19 1.52
C LEU A 103 2.42 -3.86 1.78
N LEU A 104 2.74 -2.83 2.58
CA LEU A 104 4.10 -2.58 3.03
C LEU A 104 4.65 -3.74 3.87
N CYS A 105 3.83 -4.34 4.76
CA CYS A 105 4.28 -5.50 5.54
C CYS A 105 4.78 -6.63 4.64
N SER A 106 4.11 -6.89 3.52
CA SER A 106 4.50 -7.94 2.58
C SER A 106 5.67 -7.52 1.71
N ALA A 107 5.72 -6.27 1.26
CA ALA A 107 6.83 -5.75 0.49
C ALA A 107 8.16 -5.73 1.28
N LEU A 108 8.10 -5.84 2.62
CA LEU A 108 9.24 -5.83 3.52
C LEU A 108 9.62 -7.22 4.05
N ILE A 109 9.22 -8.28 3.34
CA ILE A 109 9.44 -9.66 3.77
C ILE A 109 10.93 -10.01 3.97
N ASP A 110 11.83 -9.30 3.29
CA ASP A 110 13.30 -9.44 3.36
C ASP A 110 14.00 -8.35 4.18
N ALA A 111 13.26 -7.48 4.85
CA ALA A 111 13.82 -6.33 5.56
C ALA A 111 14.97 -6.72 6.49
N GLN A 112 16.19 -6.26 6.18
CA GLN A 112 17.41 -6.59 6.91
C GLN A 112 17.42 -6.03 8.34
N TYR A 113 16.91 -4.80 8.51
CA TYR A 113 16.82 -4.13 9.80
C TYR A 113 15.34 -3.93 10.17
N PRO A 114 15.02 -3.89 11.48
CA PRO A 114 13.66 -3.60 11.90
C PRO A 114 13.16 -2.27 11.35
N ILE A 115 11.96 -2.28 10.79
CA ILE A 115 11.26 -1.09 10.30
C ILE A 115 10.00 -0.91 11.13
N LYS A 116 9.77 0.31 11.61
CA LYS A 116 8.54 0.68 12.32
C LYS A 116 7.50 1.17 11.32
N ILE A 117 6.30 0.58 11.33
CA ILE A 117 5.15 1.06 10.56
C ILE A 117 4.19 1.73 11.54
N VAL A 118 3.80 2.96 11.23
CA VAL A 118 2.83 3.76 11.99
C VAL A 118 1.70 4.23 11.07
N GLY A 119 0.70 4.82 11.67
CA GLY A 119 -0.40 5.46 10.98
C GLY A 119 -1.08 6.47 11.88
N ASP A 120 -2.14 7.10 11.40
CA ASP A 120 -2.94 8.02 12.19
C ASP A 120 -3.71 7.33 13.32
N ARG A 121 -4.39 8.12 14.17
CA ARG A 121 -5.18 7.63 15.30
C ARG A 121 -6.25 6.60 14.86
N SER A 122 -6.84 6.75 13.69
CA SER A 122 -7.85 5.81 13.16
C SER A 122 -7.21 4.50 12.70
N LEU A 123 -6.13 4.57 11.93
CA LEU A 123 -5.44 3.39 11.42
C LEU A 123 -4.80 2.58 12.55
N MET A 124 -4.28 3.24 13.59
CA MET A 124 -3.70 2.56 14.75
C MET A 124 -4.68 1.68 15.52
N LYS A 125 -5.99 1.91 15.39
CA LYS A 125 -7.03 1.07 16.02
C LYS A 125 -7.42 -0.16 15.20
N ARG A 126 -7.04 -0.20 13.90
CA ARG A 126 -7.44 -1.26 12.98
C ARG A 126 -6.64 -2.53 13.20
N ASP A 127 -7.31 -3.67 13.08
CA ASP A 127 -6.68 -4.98 13.14
C ASP A 127 -5.78 -5.24 11.93
N MET A 128 -4.55 -5.64 12.20
CA MET A 128 -3.52 -6.03 11.23
C MET A 128 -3.17 -7.52 11.33
N SER A 129 -3.82 -8.27 12.23
CA SER A 129 -3.52 -9.69 12.47
C SER A 129 -3.68 -10.55 11.23
N ARG A 130 -4.62 -10.18 10.33
CA ARG A 130 -4.86 -10.87 9.04
C ARG A 130 -3.64 -10.89 8.12
N ILE A 131 -2.75 -9.93 8.27
CA ILE A 131 -1.51 -9.85 7.50
C ILE A 131 -0.32 -10.38 8.31
N ILE A 132 -0.29 -10.11 9.61
CA ILE A 132 0.79 -10.53 10.49
C ILE A 132 0.84 -12.06 10.58
N LYS A 133 -0.31 -12.74 10.74
CA LYS A 133 -0.39 -14.19 10.90
C LYS A 133 0.25 -14.94 9.71
N PRO A 134 -0.20 -14.76 8.45
CA PRO A 134 0.42 -15.47 7.32
C PRO A 134 1.89 -15.09 7.12
N LEU A 135 2.28 -13.82 7.29
CA LEU A 135 3.67 -13.42 7.13
C LEU A 135 4.61 -14.00 8.20
N LYS A 136 4.13 -14.24 9.41
CA LYS A 136 4.88 -15.00 10.44
C LYS A 136 5.16 -16.42 9.98
N LEU A 137 4.24 -17.07 9.28
CA LEU A 137 4.46 -18.41 8.73
C LEU A 137 5.58 -18.42 7.68
N PHE A 138 5.73 -17.37 6.88
CA PHE A 138 6.86 -17.20 5.96
C PHE A 138 8.21 -16.98 6.67
N GLY A 139 8.21 -16.78 7.98
CA GLY A 139 9.43 -16.54 8.78
C GLY A 139 9.72 -15.08 9.11
N VAL A 140 8.82 -14.17 8.74
CA VAL A 140 8.95 -12.74 9.08
C VAL A 140 8.70 -12.52 10.57
N LYS A 141 9.54 -11.70 11.20
CA LYS A 141 9.42 -11.38 12.63
C LYS A 141 8.65 -10.08 12.83
N PHE A 142 7.67 -10.12 13.72
CA PHE A 142 6.84 -8.98 14.09
C PHE A 142 6.87 -8.73 15.59
N LYS A 143 6.97 -7.44 15.96
CA LYS A 143 6.58 -6.94 17.28
C LYS A 143 5.45 -5.94 17.03
N ASP A 144 4.29 -6.20 17.56
CA ASP A 144 3.06 -5.45 17.34
C ASP A 144 2.35 -5.15 18.67
N ASN A 145 1.35 -4.31 18.61
CA ASN A 145 0.50 -3.98 19.75
C ASN A 145 -0.83 -4.75 19.64
N ASN A 146 -0.83 -6.03 20.05
CA ASN A 146 -2.01 -6.90 19.97
C ASN A 146 -2.65 -6.92 18.59
N GLY A 147 -1.82 -7.12 17.54
CA GLY A 147 -2.28 -7.13 16.16
C GLY A 147 -2.58 -5.74 15.59
N LYS A 148 -2.16 -4.67 16.24
CA LYS A 148 -2.38 -3.28 15.83
C LYS A 148 -1.07 -2.53 15.62
N LEU A 149 -1.15 -1.38 14.97
CA LEU A 149 -0.03 -0.43 14.88
C LEU A 149 0.28 0.19 16.26
N PRO A 150 1.55 0.58 16.53
CA PRO A 150 2.70 0.46 15.66
C PRO A 150 3.17 -1.00 15.52
N ILE A 151 3.63 -1.35 14.33
CA ILE A 151 4.23 -2.65 14.03
C ILE A 151 5.71 -2.46 13.76
N PHE A 152 6.55 -3.30 14.36
CA PHE A 152 7.95 -3.45 13.98
C PHE A 152 8.08 -4.74 13.18
N ILE A 153 8.55 -4.63 11.95
CA ILE A 153 8.77 -5.74 11.04
C ILE A 153 10.28 -5.92 10.80
N LYS A 154 10.75 -7.15 10.95
CA LYS A 154 12.08 -7.58 10.49
C LYS A 154 11.87 -8.77 9.58
N GLY A 155 12.36 -8.67 8.35
CA GLY A 155 12.24 -9.70 7.33
C GLY A 155 13.08 -10.94 7.64
N THR A 156 13.01 -11.88 6.74
CA THR A 156 13.78 -13.13 6.76
C THR A 156 14.65 -13.24 5.52
N LYS A 157 15.84 -13.86 5.63
CA LYS A 157 16.68 -14.17 4.47
C LYS A 157 16.13 -15.35 3.67
N PHE A 158 15.40 -16.24 4.33
CA PHE A 158 14.83 -17.45 3.74
C PHE A 158 13.35 -17.51 4.06
N THR A 159 12.53 -17.33 3.05
CA THR A 159 11.08 -17.54 3.17
C THR A 159 10.79 -19.03 3.17
N LYS A 160 9.91 -19.45 4.08
CA LYS A 160 9.44 -20.83 4.15
C LYS A 160 8.23 -21.00 3.24
N PRO A 161 8.09 -22.11 2.50
CA PRO A 161 6.84 -22.43 1.84
C PRO A 161 5.75 -22.62 2.91
N ILE A 162 4.54 -22.14 2.63
CA ILE A 162 3.41 -22.24 3.55
C ILE A 162 2.21 -22.87 2.87
N ASN A 163 1.39 -23.56 3.67
CA ASN A 163 0.03 -23.93 3.30
C ASN A 163 -0.91 -23.08 4.17
N TYR A 164 -1.66 -22.17 3.53
CA TYR A 164 -2.53 -21.22 4.23
C TYR A 164 -3.86 -21.05 3.51
N THR A 165 -4.95 -21.20 4.25
CA THR A 165 -6.30 -20.98 3.76
C THR A 165 -6.85 -19.68 4.33
N GLU A 166 -7.24 -18.75 3.48
CA GLU A 166 -7.86 -17.47 3.84
C GLU A 166 -9.39 -17.60 3.76
N ASN A 167 -10.04 -17.63 4.90
CA ASN A 167 -11.49 -17.81 5.02
C ASN A 167 -12.29 -16.50 5.05
N LEU A 168 -11.63 -15.35 5.12
CA LEU A 168 -12.28 -14.06 5.35
C LEU A 168 -12.50 -13.22 4.09
N GLY A 169 -12.10 -13.72 2.91
CA GLY A 169 -12.30 -13.04 1.63
C GLY A 169 -11.59 -11.69 1.47
N SER A 170 -10.56 -11.39 2.27
CA SER A 170 -9.87 -10.11 2.25
C SER A 170 -9.00 -9.92 1.00
N ALA A 171 -9.37 -8.98 0.12
CA ALA A 171 -8.55 -8.62 -1.03
C ALA A 171 -7.16 -8.10 -0.64
N GLN A 172 -7.03 -7.45 0.51
CA GLN A 172 -5.74 -6.93 1.00
C GLN A 172 -4.83 -8.05 1.50
N CYS A 173 -5.39 -9.10 2.11
CA CYS A 173 -4.65 -10.28 2.50
C CYS A 173 -4.18 -11.07 1.26
N LYS A 174 -5.07 -11.27 0.28
CA LYS A 174 -4.74 -11.97 -0.97
C LYS A 174 -3.72 -11.23 -1.84
N SER A 175 -3.62 -9.90 -1.72
CA SER A 175 -2.66 -9.09 -2.50
C SER A 175 -1.31 -8.92 -1.80
N ALA A 176 -1.24 -9.30 -0.55
CA ALA A 176 -0.04 -9.25 0.26
C ALA A 176 0.78 -10.52 0.10
#